data_208fe21e21afce8e824c762a253a0cc5
#
_entry.id   208fe21e21afce8e824c762a253a0cc5
#
_cell.length_a   1.000
_cell.length_b   1.000
_cell.length_c   1.000
_cell.angle_alpha   90.00
_cell.angle_beta   90.00
_cell.angle_gamma   90.00
#
_symmetry.space_group_name_H-M   'P 1'
#
loop_
_entity.id
_entity.type
_entity.pdbx_description
1 polymer ?
#
loop_
_entity_poly.entity_id
_entity_poly.type
_entity_poly.pdbx_seq_one_letter_code
_entity_poly.pdbx_strand_id
1 'polypeptide(L)'
;MKNRYFLFFGALLLCPLTGFADHHEGNSSDHTSAEWQIEAYGSAAPDFIGDHATIIAADGSTIRPGSNGWICQSANPRPMPTTGWSSAHEAMPACHDGEGMQWMSGYMAGEAPELTRDT
;
A
#
# COMPACT_ATOMS: atom_id res chain seq x y z
N MET A 1 -14.28 35.91 -60.28
CA MET A 1 -13.45 34.79 -59.87
C MET A 1 -13.20 34.75 -58.47
N LYS A 2 -13.72 33.79 -57.91
CA LYS A 2 -13.62 33.65 -56.46
C LYS A 2 -12.72 32.54 -56.11
N ASN A 3 -11.60 32.85 -55.72
CA ASN A 3 -10.75 31.85 -55.16
C ASN A 3 -11.09 31.70 -53.72
N ARG A 4 -11.77 30.71 -53.50
CA ARG A 4 -12.15 30.35 -52.17
C ARG A 4 -11.16 29.34 -51.70
N TYR A 5 -10.18 29.83 -51.11
CA TYR A 5 -9.24 28.98 -50.46
C TYR A 5 -9.78 28.66 -49.08
N PHE A 6 -10.35 27.54 -49.03
CA PHE A 6 -10.64 26.96 -47.74
C PHE A 6 -9.35 26.43 -47.20
N LEU A 7 -8.79 27.24 -46.44
CA LEU A 7 -7.76 26.75 -45.56
C LEU A 7 -8.45 25.95 -44.48
N PHE A 8 -8.57 24.71 -44.76
CA PHE A 8 -8.84 23.80 -43.70
C PHE A 8 -7.57 23.70 -42.88
N PHE A 9 -7.55 24.49 -41.91
CA PHE A 9 -6.71 24.13 -40.78
C PHE A 9 -7.40 22.98 -40.13
N GLY A 10 -7.00 21.83 -40.54
CA GLY A 10 -7.25 20.69 -39.71
C GLY A 10 -6.66 21.01 -38.35
N ALA A 11 -7.52 21.24 -37.44
CA ALA A 11 -7.09 21.27 -36.08
C ALA A 11 -6.44 19.94 -35.83
N LEU A 12 -5.14 19.94 -35.80
CA LEU A 12 -4.44 18.86 -35.22
C LEU A 12 -4.83 18.88 -33.76
N LEU A 13 -5.78 18.09 -33.47
CA LEU A 13 -5.99 17.67 -32.12
C LEU A 13 -4.81 16.81 -31.77
N LEU A 14 -3.80 17.46 -31.37
CA LEU A 14 -2.82 16.85 -30.54
C LEU A 14 -3.51 16.61 -29.21
N CYS A 15 -4.12 15.46 -29.12
CA CYS A 15 -4.37 14.95 -27.82
C CYS A 15 -3.02 14.75 -27.19
N PRO A 16 -2.68 15.49 -26.19
CA PRO A 16 -1.56 15.07 -25.39
C PRO A 16 -1.98 13.75 -24.79
N LEU A 17 -1.37 12.75 -25.27
CA LEU A 17 -1.27 11.55 -24.50
C LEU A 17 -0.46 11.94 -23.30
N THR A 18 -1.13 12.60 -22.41
CA THR A 18 -0.60 12.72 -21.10
C THR A 18 -0.46 11.34 -20.61
N GLY A 19 0.73 10.94 -20.60
CA GLY A 19 1.06 9.67 -20.14
C GLY A 19 0.31 9.39 -18.87
N PHE A 20 -0.28 8.30 -18.85
CA PHE A 20 -0.73 7.68 -17.65
C PHE A 20 0.49 7.44 -16.87
N ALA A 21 0.76 8.53 -16.31
CA ALA A 21 1.84 8.63 -15.56
C ALA A 21 2.24 7.42 -14.86
N ASP A 22 3.30 7.10 -15.11
CA ASP A 22 4.14 6.32 -14.30
C ASP A 22 4.23 6.96 -12.95
N HIS A 23 3.15 6.87 -12.22
CA HIS A 23 3.10 7.32 -10.85
C HIS A 23 4.15 6.62 -10.01
N HIS A 24 4.64 5.53 -10.54
CA HIS A 24 5.60 4.71 -9.84
C HIS A 24 7.01 5.26 -9.90
N GLU A 25 7.36 5.95 -10.96
CA GLU A 25 8.72 6.46 -11.12
C GLU A 25 9.01 7.65 -10.22
N GLY A 26 8.02 8.51 -10.00
CA GLY A 26 8.22 9.69 -9.18
C GLY A 26 8.37 9.40 -7.70
N ASN A 27 7.88 8.28 -7.22
CA ASN A 27 7.84 7.94 -5.81
C ASN A 27 8.67 6.73 -5.45
N SER A 28 9.43 6.20 -6.38
CA SER A 28 10.22 5.00 -6.17
C SER A 28 11.25 5.14 -5.05
N SER A 29 11.61 6.36 -4.69
CA SER A 29 12.59 6.64 -3.65
C SER A 29 11.95 6.91 -2.28
N ASP A 30 10.63 7.08 -2.22
CA ASP A 30 9.97 7.48 -0.99
C ASP A 30 9.27 6.31 -0.31
N HIS A 31 10.06 5.34 0.08
CA HIS A 31 9.57 4.16 0.78
C HIS A 31 9.30 4.41 2.27
N THR A 32 9.49 5.64 2.72
CA THR A 32 9.09 6.06 4.07
C THR A 32 7.70 6.66 4.11
N SER A 33 7.11 6.96 2.94
CA SER A 33 5.82 7.63 2.87
C SER A 33 4.68 6.76 3.38
N ALA A 34 3.64 7.41 3.87
CA ALA A 34 2.41 6.72 4.23
C ALA A 34 1.81 5.97 3.04
N GLU A 35 1.80 6.59 1.87
CA GLU A 35 1.25 5.98 0.65
C GLU A 35 1.97 4.68 0.30
N TRP A 36 3.27 4.69 0.31
CA TRP A 36 4.05 3.50 0.03
C TRP A 36 3.77 2.39 1.05
N GLN A 37 3.75 2.73 2.34
CA GLN A 37 3.51 1.77 3.40
C GLN A 37 2.11 1.18 3.32
N ILE A 38 1.10 1.99 3.00
CA ILE A 38 -0.27 1.51 2.81
C ILE A 38 -0.31 0.45 1.70
N GLU A 39 0.28 0.75 0.56
CA GLU A 39 0.31 -0.17 -0.56
C GLU A 39 1.12 -1.43 -0.24
N ALA A 40 2.30 -1.25 0.29
CA ALA A 40 3.21 -2.35 0.59
C ALA A 40 2.64 -3.29 1.66
N TYR A 41 2.11 -2.73 2.74
CA TYR A 41 1.63 -3.54 3.84
C TYR A 41 0.27 -4.17 3.53
N GLY A 42 -0.59 -3.46 2.83
CA GLY A 42 -1.87 -4.01 2.38
C GLY A 42 -1.71 -5.16 1.39
N SER A 43 -0.61 -5.20 0.65
CA SER A 43 -0.34 -6.25 -0.34
C SER A 43 -0.07 -7.63 0.29
N ALA A 44 0.10 -7.70 1.60
CA ALA A 44 0.29 -8.97 2.31
C ALA A 44 -0.94 -9.86 2.30
N ALA A 45 -2.09 -9.31 1.97
CA ALA A 45 -3.36 -10.02 1.88
C ALA A 45 -4.00 -9.79 0.51
N PRO A 46 -4.94 -10.64 0.11
CA PRO A 46 -5.74 -10.36 -1.09
C PRO A 46 -6.45 -9.02 -0.98
N ASP A 47 -6.74 -8.40 -2.12
CA ASP A 47 -7.29 -7.05 -2.19
C ASP A 47 -8.56 -6.88 -1.35
N PHE A 48 -9.42 -7.88 -1.34
CA PHE A 48 -10.66 -7.80 -0.56
C PHE A 48 -10.43 -7.73 0.95
N ILE A 49 -9.24 -8.04 1.42
CA ILE A 49 -8.82 -7.85 2.81
C ILE A 49 -7.92 -6.60 2.92
N GLY A 50 -6.86 -6.56 2.14
CA GLY A 50 -5.85 -5.50 2.25
C GLY A 50 -6.38 -4.10 1.98
N ASP A 51 -7.32 -3.97 1.06
CA ASP A 51 -7.89 -2.66 0.70
C ASP A 51 -8.76 -2.05 1.80
N HIS A 52 -9.22 -2.87 2.74
CA HIS A 52 -10.11 -2.45 3.83
C HIS A 52 -9.51 -2.63 5.21
N ALA A 53 -8.29 -3.10 5.27
CA ALA A 53 -7.59 -3.30 6.54
C ALA A 53 -7.07 -1.99 7.12
N THR A 54 -6.93 -1.96 8.43
CA THR A 54 -6.17 -0.91 9.10
C THR A 54 -4.69 -1.09 8.78
N ILE A 55 -4.02 -0.02 8.38
CA ILE A 55 -2.58 -0.04 8.10
C ILE A 55 -1.85 0.69 9.23
N ILE A 56 -0.91 -0.01 9.83
CA ILE A 56 -0.03 0.52 10.85
C ILE A 56 1.33 0.78 10.22
N ALA A 57 1.81 2.00 10.35
CA ALA A 57 3.10 2.40 9.83
C ALA A 57 4.26 1.82 10.65
N ALA A 58 5.47 1.94 10.13
CA ALA A 58 6.67 1.47 10.80
C ALA A 58 6.90 2.12 12.17
N ASP A 59 6.41 3.34 12.37
CA ASP A 59 6.49 4.05 13.65
C ASP A 59 5.38 3.68 14.64
N GLY A 60 4.49 2.77 14.27
CA GLY A 60 3.37 2.34 15.08
C GLY A 60 2.10 3.16 14.94
N SER A 61 2.11 4.22 14.15
CA SER A 61 0.93 5.05 13.93
C SER A 61 -0.04 4.40 12.96
N THR A 62 -1.33 4.68 13.12
CA THR A 62 -2.35 4.26 12.16
C THR A 62 -2.36 5.23 11.00
N ILE A 63 -1.95 4.79 9.82
CA ILE A 63 -1.90 5.63 8.63
C ILE A 63 -3.10 5.44 7.72
N ARG A 64 -3.85 4.39 7.89
CA ARG A 64 -5.16 4.20 7.26
C ARG A 64 -6.04 3.38 8.19
N PRO A 65 -7.10 3.98 8.74
CA PRO A 65 -8.09 3.21 9.50
C PRO A 65 -8.86 2.28 8.55
N GLY A 66 -9.07 1.06 8.99
CA GLY A 66 -9.79 0.07 8.22
C GLY A 66 -11.22 -0.12 8.68
N SER A 67 -11.93 -0.99 7.99
CA SER A 67 -13.35 -1.27 8.24
C SER A 67 -13.68 -2.74 8.40
N ASN A 68 -12.68 -3.63 8.25
CA ASN A 68 -12.94 -5.07 8.21
C ASN A 68 -12.32 -5.83 9.41
N GLY A 69 -11.75 -5.13 10.37
CA GLY A 69 -11.15 -5.76 11.54
C GLY A 69 -9.76 -6.37 11.32
N TRP A 70 -9.24 -6.28 10.10
CA TRP A 70 -7.89 -6.72 9.80
C TRP A 70 -6.89 -5.58 9.98
N ILE A 71 -5.68 -5.94 10.36
CA ILE A 71 -4.56 -5.01 10.55
C ILE A 71 -3.38 -5.53 9.75
N CYS A 72 -2.83 -4.68 8.89
CA CYS A 72 -1.63 -4.98 8.11
C CYS A 72 -0.49 -4.07 8.55
N GLN A 73 0.67 -4.64 8.73
CA GLN A 73 1.86 -3.92 9.19
C GLN A 73 3.11 -4.69 8.81
N SER A 74 4.26 -4.05 8.94
CA SER A 74 5.52 -4.75 8.81
C SER A 74 5.70 -5.76 9.94
N ALA A 75 6.11 -6.96 9.60
CA ALA A 75 6.48 -7.98 10.55
C ALA A 75 8.01 -8.21 10.59
N ASN A 76 8.78 -7.37 9.92
CA ASN A 76 10.22 -7.48 9.96
C ASN A 76 10.70 -7.17 11.39
N PRO A 77 11.50 -8.03 12.00
CA PRO A 77 12.01 -7.79 13.36
C PRO A 77 12.97 -6.61 13.44
N ARG A 78 13.54 -6.19 12.32
CA ARG A 78 14.40 -5.01 12.28
C ARG A 78 13.54 -3.76 12.09
N PRO A 79 13.93 -2.62 12.67
CA PRO A 79 13.25 -1.37 12.40
C PRO A 79 13.45 -0.97 10.94
N MET A 80 12.49 -0.22 10.42
CA MET A 80 12.61 0.33 9.08
C MET A 80 13.82 1.25 8.99
N PRO A 81 14.66 1.09 7.97
CA PRO A 81 15.77 2.03 7.75
C PRO A 81 15.26 3.46 7.55
N THR A 82 16.09 4.44 7.85
CA THR A 82 15.73 5.86 7.68
C THR A 82 15.38 6.21 6.23
N THR A 83 15.90 5.45 5.29
CA THR A 83 15.61 5.60 3.86
C THR A 83 14.39 4.77 3.42
N GLY A 84 13.74 4.08 4.34
CA GLY A 84 12.65 3.18 4.03
C GLY A 84 13.12 1.77 3.65
N TRP A 85 12.15 0.87 3.53
CA TRP A 85 12.42 -0.48 3.04
C TRP A 85 12.79 -0.44 1.56
N SER A 86 13.66 -1.31 1.12
CA SER A 86 14.04 -1.40 -0.29
C SER A 86 12.89 -1.94 -1.15
N SER A 87 12.00 -2.72 -0.56
CA SER A 87 10.85 -3.32 -1.24
C SER A 87 9.78 -3.72 -0.23
N ALA A 88 8.58 -3.98 -0.71
CA ALA A 88 7.52 -4.55 0.13
C ALA A 88 7.95 -5.90 0.72
N HIS A 89 8.66 -6.70 -0.06
CA HIS A 89 9.15 -7.99 0.40
C HIS A 89 10.09 -7.85 1.61
N GLU A 90 10.99 -6.87 1.58
CA GLU A 90 11.89 -6.61 2.70
C GLU A 90 11.14 -6.19 3.96
N ALA A 91 10.07 -5.43 3.80
CA ALA A 91 9.23 -5.05 4.94
C ALA A 91 8.59 -6.25 5.64
N MET A 92 8.51 -7.38 4.96
CA MET A 92 7.86 -8.60 5.45
C MET A 92 6.46 -8.31 6.00
N PRO A 93 5.58 -7.69 5.21
CA PRO A 93 4.28 -7.29 5.74
C PRO A 93 3.42 -8.50 6.06
N ALA A 94 2.59 -8.35 7.07
CA ALA A 94 1.62 -9.36 7.47
C ALA A 94 0.31 -8.71 7.84
N CYS A 95 -0.79 -9.39 7.54
CA CYS A 95 -2.12 -8.97 7.94
C CYS A 95 -2.68 -9.96 8.95
N HIS A 96 -3.28 -9.44 10.00
CA HIS A 96 -3.87 -10.21 11.09
C HIS A 96 -5.25 -9.68 11.41
N ASP A 97 -6.14 -10.56 11.81
CA ASP A 97 -7.37 -10.16 12.48
C ASP A 97 -7.11 -10.03 14.00
N GLY A 98 -8.17 -9.77 14.77
CA GLY A 98 -8.03 -9.58 16.20
C GLY A 98 -7.43 -10.79 16.93
N GLU A 99 -7.78 -11.99 16.52
CA GLU A 99 -7.24 -13.22 17.10
C GLU A 99 -5.77 -13.41 16.73
N GLY A 100 -5.43 -13.16 15.48
CA GLY A 100 -4.04 -13.23 15.04
C GLY A 100 -3.15 -12.25 15.77
N MET A 101 -3.64 -11.05 16.02
CA MET A 101 -2.90 -10.04 16.81
C MET A 101 -2.70 -10.49 18.26
N GLN A 102 -3.72 -11.09 18.84
CA GLN A 102 -3.65 -11.62 20.20
C GLN A 102 -2.64 -12.77 20.30
N TRP A 103 -2.68 -13.66 19.34
CA TRP A 103 -1.71 -14.75 19.25
C TRP A 103 -0.29 -14.22 19.12
N MET A 104 -0.07 -13.28 18.25
CA MET A 104 1.25 -12.68 18.01
C MET A 104 1.77 -12.00 19.29
N SER A 105 0.89 -11.29 19.98
CA SER A 105 1.23 -10.64 21.25
C SER A 105 1.68 -11.65 22.30
N GLY A 106 0.96 -12.74 22.44
CA GLY A 106 1.34 -13.82 23.35
C GLY A 106 2.65 -14.48 22.96
N TYR A 107 2.83 -14.74 21.68
CA TYR A 107 4.08 -15.32 21.17
C TYR A 107 5.29 -14.42 21.49
N MET A 108 5.15 -13.12 21.25
CA MET A 108 6.21 -12.15 21.54
C MET A 108 6.50 -12.02 23.04
N ALA A 109 5.53 -12.28 23.90
CA ALA A 109 5.68 -12.30 25.35
C ALA A 109 6.25 -13.62 25.88
N GLY A 110 6.49 -14.60 25.02
CA GLY A 110 6.95 -15.93 25.44
C GLY A 110 5.85 -16.81 25.97
N GLU A 111 4.61 -16.45 25.76
CA GLU A 111 3.44 -17.23 26.14
C GLU A 111 2.99 -18.10 24.97
N ALA A 112 2.32 -19.22 25.25
CA ALA A 112 1.70 -20.05 24.23
C ALA A 112 0.21 -19.77 24.23
N PRO A 113 -0.27 -18.83 23.40
CA PRO A 113 -1.67 -18.47 23.38
C PRO A 113 -2.49 -19.62 22.78
N GLU A 114 -3.60 -19.94 23.43
CA GLU A 114 -4.56 -20.86 22.86
C GLU A 114 -5.44 -20.11 21.87
N LEU A 115 -5.41 -20.57 20.62
CA LEU A 115 -6.36 -20.13 19.64
C LEU A 115 -7.63 -20.98 19.80
N THR A 116 -8.66 -20.39 20.34
CA THR A 116 -9.97 -21.02 20.29
C THR A 116 -10.50 -20.87 18.89
N ARG A 117 -10.41 -21.94 18.12
CA ARG A 117 -11.20 -22.02 16.89
C ARG A 117 -12.62 -22.36 17.28
N ASP A 118 -13.48 -21.43 17.07
CA ASP A 118 -14.88 -21.75 17.01
C ASP A 118 -15.11 -22.58 15.75
N THR A 119 -15.29 -23.84 15.94
CA THR A 119 -15.67 -24.75 14.88
C THR A 119 -17.17 -24.66 14.62
#